data_c5629b7679608f9db4830356d4217594
#
_entry.id   c5629b7679608f9db4830356d4217594
#
_cell.length_a   1.000
_cell.length_b   1.000
_cell.length_c   1.000
_cell.angle_alpha   90.00
_cell.angle_beta   90.00
_cell.angle_gamma   90.00
#
_symmetry.space_group_name_H-M   'P 1'
#
loop_
_entity.id
_entity.type
_entity.pdbx_description
1 polymer ?
#
loop_
_entity_poly.entity_id
_entity_poly.type
_entity_poly.pdbx_seq_one_letter_code
_entity_poly.pdbx_strand_id
1 'polypeptide(L)'
;MPVPATPRRRPPGRYDEPSLTGQRVLAVLLGILFLGLVAAVFFALYARFAQEPVSGRVVSYDVRSDSEVVVEIEVTKRPGGTAYCVIRSRSRDGAEVGRDVAVVDAVGTADRTVRARFPLATTARAVTGELAGCTADPLSREDIAP
;
A
#
# COMPACT_ATOMS: atom_id res chain seq x y z
N MET A 1 -81.57 14.11 10.98
CA MET A 1 -80.58 15.18 11.12
C MET A 1 -79.30 14.54 11.65
N PRO A 2 -78.19 14.55 10.92
CA PRO A 2 -76.93 13.99 11.38
C PRO A 2 -76.24 14.96 12.34
N VAL A 3 -75.85 14.44 13.51
CA VAL A 3 -75.12 15.18 14.54
C VAL A 3 -73.70 15.42 14.04
N PRO A 4 -73.17 16.65 14.07
CA PRO A 4 -71.78 16.91 13.65
C PRO A 4 -70.80 16.31 14.66
N ALA A 5 -69.87 15.47 14.15
CA ALA A 5 -68.83 14.88 14.97
C ALA A 5 -67.86 15.98 15.43
N THR A 6 -67.73 16.16 16.74
CA THR A 6 -66.77 17.10 17.35
C THR A 6 -65.33 16.62 17.10
N PRO A 7 -64.42 17.45 16.56
CA PRO A 7 -63.05 17.04 16.38
C PRO A 7 -62.40 16.80 17.73
N ARG A 8 -61.92 15.56 17.99
CA ARG A 8 -61.15 15.22 19.19
C ARG A 8 -59.88 16.04 19.21
N ARG A 9 -59.81 17.01 20.12
CA ARG A 9 -58.53 17.69 20.40
C ARG A 9 -57.56 16.67 20.99
N ARG A 10 -56.41 16.48 20.33
CA ARG A 10 -55.31 15.71 20.88
C ARG A 10 -54.76 16.43 22.12
N PRO A 11 -54.48 15.73 23.24
CA PRO A 11 -53.88 16.35 24.41
C PRO A 11 -52.48 16.88 24.08
N PRO A 12 -52.17 18.15 24.42
CA PRO A 12 -50.81 18.68 24.26
C PRO A 12 -49.90 18.02 25.30
N GLY A 13 -48.69 17.63 24.91
CA GLY A 13 -47.61 17.37 25.84
C GLY A 13 -47.08 15.94 25.94
N ARG A 14 -47.39 15.01 25.02
CA ARG A 14 -46.78 13.67 25.06
C ARG A 14 -45.70 13.39 24.04
N TYR A 15 -45.52 14.28 23.08
CA TYR A 15 -44.46 14.25 22.14
C TYR A 15 -44.05 15.72 21.91
N ASP A 16 -43.02 16.17 22.66
CA ASP A 16 -42.34 17.40 22.29
C ASP A 16 -41.78 17.19 20.87
N GLU A 17 -42.37 17.87 19.91
CA GLU A 17 -41.78 17.96 18.57
C GLU A 17 -40.41 18.63 18.74
N PRO A 18 -39.31 17.91 18.43
CA PRO A 18 -38.00 18.52 18.56
C PRO A 18 -37.98 19.78 17.70
N SER A 19 -37.58 20.89 18.28
CA SER A 19 -37.60 22.18 17.60
C SER A 19 -36.87 22.05 16.28
N LEU A 20 -37.53 22.42 15.18
CA LEU A 20 -36.92 22.34 13.80
C LEU A 20 -35.56 23.02 13.74
N THR A 21 -35.33 24.02 14.59
CA THR A 21 -34.04 24.69 14.74
C THR A 21 -32.98 23.79 15.37
N GLY A 22 -33.32 23.06 16.45
CA GLY A 22 -32.39 22.12 17.09
C GLY A 22 -31.99 20.95 16.17
N GLN A 23 -32.96 20.41 15.42
CA GLN A 23 -32.68 19.36 14.43
C GLN A 23 -31.79 19.84 13.30
N ARG A 24 -31.99 21.05 12.80
CA ARG A 24 -31.15 21.63 11.76
C ARG A 24 -29.73 21.87 12.25
N VAL A 25 -29.58 22.42 13.44
CA VAL A 25 -28.25 22.63 14.06
C VAL A 25 -27.52 21.29 14.23
N LEU A 26 -28.22 20.28 14.78
CA LEU A 26 -27.64 18.95 14.95
C LEU A 26 -27.24 18.31 13.61
N ALA A 27 -28.09 18.42 12.59
CA ALA A 27 -27.81 17.91 11.25
C ALA A 27 -26.59 18.60 10.62
N VAL A 28 -26.44 19.92 10.78
CA VAL A 28 -25.28 20.68 10.30
C VAL A 28 -24.01 20.25 11.03
N LEU A 29 -24.07 20.11 12.37
CA LEU A 29 -22.91 19.67 13.15
C LEU A 29 -22.47 18.24 12.78
N LEU A 30 -23.42 17.32 12.61
CA LEU A 30 -23.12 15.96 12.15
C LEU A 30 -22.55 15.95 10.73
N GLY A 31 -23.08 16.80 9.84
CA GLY A 31 -22.57 16.98 8.48
C GLY A 31 -21.12 17.48 8.45
N ILE A 32 -20.78 18.48 9.27
CA ILE A 32 -19.43 19.01 9.41
C ILE A 32 -18.50 17.93 9.99
N LEU A 33 -18.93 17.24 11.02
CA LEU A 33 -18.15 16.16 11.64
C LEU A 33 -17.87 15.04 10.63
N PHE A 34 -18.88 14.62 9.89
CA PHE A 34 -18.75 13.59 8.86
C PHE A 34 -17.79 14.02 7.75
N LEU A 35 -17.93 15.25 7.25
CA LEU A 35 -17.06 15.80 6.22
C LEU A 35 -15.60 15.90 6.71
N GLY A 36 -15.40 16.32 7.96
CA GLY A 36 -14.11 16.35 8.61
C GLY A 36 -13.46 14.96 8.72
N LEU A 37 -14.25 13.95 9.10
CA LEU A 37 -13.78 12.57 9.16
C LEU A 37 -13.37 12.04 7.78
N VAL A 38 -14.20 12.27 6.77
CA VAL A 38 -13.89 11.86 5.38
C VAL A 38 -12.62 12.54 4.88
N ALA A 39 -12.47 13.84 5.13
CA ALA A 39 -11.27 14.58 4.75
C ALA A 39 -10.01 14.04 5.48
N ALA A 40 -10.11 13.72 6.77
CA ALA A 40 -9.02 13.16 7.54
C ALA A 40 -8.59 11.77 7.01
N VAL A 41 -9.55 10.90 6.72
CA VAL A 41 -9.28 9.57 6.13
C VAL A 41 -8.65 9.72 4.74
N PHE A 42 -9.20 10.62 3.90
CA PHE A 42 -8.65 10.87 2.57
C PHE A 42 -7.21 11.39 2.65
N PHE A 43 -6.94 12.34 3.54
CA PHE A 43 -5.59 12.87 3.73
C PHE A 43 -4.60 11.81 4.24
N ALA A 44 -5.03 10.97 5.19
CA ALA A 44 -4.22 9.88 5.71
C ALA A 44 -3.88 8.85 4.61
N LEU A 45 -4.86 8.48 3.78
CA LEU A 45 -4.65 7.59 2.64
C LEU A 45 -3.74 8.26 1.60
N TYR A 46 -4.00 9.52 1.26
CA TYR A 46 -3.18 10.27 0.32
C TYR A 46 -1.73 10.35 0.78
N ALA A 47 -1.47 10.68 2.05
CA ALA A 47 -0.12 10.73 2.60
C ALA A 47 0.61 9.37 2.52
N ARG A 48 -0.13 8.27 2.60
CA ARG A 48 0.42 6.92 2.50
C ARG A 48 0.68 6.46 1.07
N PHE A 49 -0.19 6.85 0.12
CA PHE A 49 -0.12 6.38 -1.27
C PHE A 49 0.53 7.39 -2.24
N ALA A 50 0.62 8.67 -1.87
CA ALA A 50 1.25 9.70 -2.71
C ALA A 50 2.79 9.72 -2.63
N GLN A 51 3.38 8.97 -1.70
CA GLN A 51 4.83 8.70 -1.79
C GLN A 51 5.03 7.82 -3.01
N GLU A 52 5.75 8.31 -4.01
CA GLU A 52 6.08 7.52 -5.21
C GLU A 52 6.70 6.20 -4.75
N PRO A 53 5.98 5.08 -4.85
CA PRO A 53 6.50 3.81 -4.37
C PRO A 53 7.66 3.42 -5.26
N VAL A 54 8.77 3.05 -4.65
CA VAL A 54 9.80 2.30 -5.38
C VAL A 54 9.16 0.99 -5.79
N SER A 55 9.14 0.73 -7.08
CA SER A 55 8.56 -0.50 -7.62
C SER A 55 9.59 -1.21 -8.49
N GLY A 56 9.51 -2.52 -8.50
CA GLY A 56 10.39 -3.33 -9.33
C GLY A 56 9.66 -4.53 -9.90
N ARG A 57 10.22 -5.07 -10.96
CA ARG A 57 9.79 -6.33 -11.56
C ARG A 57 11.00 -7.14 -12.01
N VAL A 58 10.87 -8.46 -11.99
CA VAL A 58 11.84 -9.34 -12.61
C VAL A 58 11.65 -9.30 -14.13
N VAL A 59 12.73 -9.07 -14.86
CA VAL A 59 12.76 -9.11 -16.32
C VAL A 59 13.16 -10.49 -16.81
N SER A 60 14.22 -11.03 -16.22
CA SER A 60 14.74 -12.36 -16.53
C SER A 60 15.54 -12.91 -15.36
N TYR A 61 15.80 -14.21 -15.36
CA TYR A 61 16.80 -14.83 -14.50
C TYR A 61 17.56 -15.90 -15.29
N ASP A 62 18.81 -16.14 -14.88
CA ASP A 62 19.71 -17.11 -15.49
C ASP A 62 20.38 -17.95 -14.41
N VAL A 63 20.13 -19.26 -14.41
CA VAL A 63 20.70 -20.20 -13.43
C VAL A 63 22.10 -20.61 -13.92
N ARG A 64 23.11 -20.02 -13.32
CA ARG A 64 24.51 -20.26 -13.68
C ARG A 64 25.06 -21.57 -13.19
N SER A 65 24.68 -21.93 -11.95
CA SER A 65 25.16 -23.16 -11.30
C SER A 65 24.16 -23.61 -10.25
N ASP A 66 24.52 -24.64 -9.50
CA ASP A 66 23.72 -25.10 -8.34
C ASP A 66 23.81 -24.13 -7.14
N SER A 67 24.79 -23.21 -7.18
CA SER A 67 25.07 -22.26 -6.10
C SER A 67 24.91 -20.79 -6.51
N GLU A 68 24.49 -20.51 -7.75
CA GLU A 68 24.35 -19.13 -8.25
C GLU A 68 23.24 -19.01 -9.28
N VAL A 69 22.41 -17.98 -9.09
CA VAL A 69 21.46 -17.49 -10.08
C VAL A 69 21.63 -15.99 -10.28
N VAL A 70 21.60 -15.52 -11.52
CA VAL A 70 21.63 -14.09 -11.84
C VAL A 70 20.20 -13.64 -12.10
N VAL A 71 19.73 -12.65 -11.34
CA VAL A 71 18.38 -12.08 -11.50
C VAL A 71 18.51 -10.70 -12.12
N GLU A 72 17.84 -10.48 -13.23
CA GLU A 72 17.72 -9.18 -13.88
C GLU A 72 16.41 -8.53 -13.47
N ILE A 73 16.50 -7.37 -12.80
CA ILE A 73 15.36 -6.62 -12.34
C ILE A 73 15.29 -5.26 -13.01
N GLU A 74 14.08 -4.79 -13.24
CA GLU A 74 13.77 -3.43 -13.66
C GLU A 74 13.12 -2.71 -12.48
N VAL A 75 13.74 -1.61 -12.05
CA VAL A 75 13.30 -0.86 -10.86
C VAL A 75 12.94 0.55 -11.29
N THR A 76 11.74 0.98 -10.90
CA THR A 76 11.29 2.37 -11.02
C THR A 76 11.44 3.05 -9.67
N LYS A 77 12.20 4.14 -9.64
CA LYS A 77 12.54 4.90 -8.42
C LYS A 77 12.52 6.40 -8.69
N ARG A 78 12.64 7.20 -7.64
CA ARG A 78 12.84 8.65 -7.81
C ARG A 78 14.17 8.89 -8.55
N PRO A 79 14.22 9.87 -9.45
CA PRO A 79 15.48 10.31 -10.04
C PRO A 79 16.49 10.69 -8.94
N GLY A 80 17.70 10.17 -9.02
CA GLY A 80 18.73 10.41 -8.00
C GLY A 80 18.53 9.67 -6.66
N GLY A 81 17.47 8.88 -6.50
CA GLY A 81 17.25 8.07 -5.29
C GLY A 81 17.86 6.66 -5.41
N THR A 82 18.15 6.05 -4.27
CA THR A 82 18.56 4.64 -4.16
C THR A 82 17.32 3.78 -3.92
N ALA A 83 17.31 2.58 -4.48
CA ALA A 83 16.29 1.57 -4.24
C ALA A 83 16.93 0.30 -3.67
N TYR A 84 16.31 -0.25 -2.64
CA TYR A 84 16.68 -1.51 -2.02
C TYR A 84 15.61 -2.54 -2.37
N CYS A 85 16.00 -3.58 -3.07
CA CYS A 85 15.08 -4.59 -3.56
C CYS A 85 15.46 -5.95 -3.00
N VAL A 86 14.52 -6.66 -2.39
CA VAL A 86 14.74 -8.02 -1.90
C VAL A 86 14.54 -8.99 -3.06
N ILE A 87 15.61 -9.65 -3.47
CA ILE A 87 15.58 -10.73 -4.46
C ILE A 87 15.67 -12.07 -3.74
N ARG A 88 14.98 -13.05 -4.25
CA ARG A 88 15.01 -14.43 -3.73
C ARG A 88 14.92 -15.45 -4.85
N SER A 89 15.27 -16.67 -4.53
CA SER A 89 15.15 -17.79 -5.45
C SER A 89 14.63 -19.04 -4.73
N ARG A 90 13.96 -19.89 -5.50
CA ARG A 90 13.41 -21.15 -4.99
C ARG A 90 13.93 -22.35 -5.79
N SER A 91 14.03 -23.49 -5.10
CA SER A 91 14.29 -24.80 -5.68
C SER A 91 13.00 -25.41 -6.25
N ARG A 92 13.13 -26.58 -6.88
CA ARG A 92 12.02 -27.28 -7.52
C ARG A 92 10.91 -27.71 -6.55
N ASP A 93 11.24 -27.98 -5.30
CA ASP A 93 10.32 -28.30 -4.20
C ASP A 93 9.64 -27.07 -3.59
N GLY A 94 9.98 -25.86 -4.08
CA GLY A 94 9.42 -24.60 -3.62
C GLY A 94 10.13 -23.97 -2.42
N ALA A 95 11.14 -24.67 -1.85
CA ALA A 95 11.92 -24.11 -0.76
C ALA A 95 12.72 -22.89 -1.23
N GLU A 96 12.84 -21.87 -0.39
CA GLU A 96 13.70 -20.74 -0.63
C GLU A 96 15.16 -21.16 -0.47
N VAL A 97 15.97 -20.98 -1.49
CA VAL A 97 17.37 -21.41 -1.53
C VAL A 97 18.36 -20.26 -1.62
N GLY A 98 17.86 -19.03 -1.79
CA GLY A 98 18.69 -17.84 -1.78
C GLY A 98 17.86 -16.58 -1.59
N ARG A 99 18.41 -15.63 -0.82
CA ARG A 99 17.82 -14.30 -0.57
C ARG A 99 18.95 -13.29 -0.39
N ASP A 100 18.80 -12.11 -1.00
CA ASP A 100 19.73 -11.00 -0.82
C ASP A 100 19.05 -9.66 -1.11
N VAL A 101 19.71 -8.57 -0.72
CA VAL A 101 19.29 -7.21 -1.04
C VAL A 101 20.05 -6.71 -2.25
N ALA A 102 19.34 -6.45 -3.33
CA ALA A 102 19.86 -5.78 -4.51
C ALA A 102 19.75 -4.25 -4.31
N VAL A 103 20.88 -3.57 -4.29
CA VAL A 103 20.94 -2.12 -4.14
C VAL A 103 21.07 -1.51 -5.53
N VAL A 104 20.08 -0.70 -5.91
CA VAL A 104 20.06 0.04 -7.18
C VAL A 104 20.36 1.51 -6.89
N ASP A 105 21.63 1.86 -6.99
CA ASP A 105 22.13 3.21 -6.68
C ASP A 105 21.73 4.26 -7.71
N ALA A 106 21.80 5.51 -7.24
CA ALA A 106 21.58 6.69 -8.05
C ALA A 106 22.72 7.01 -9.02
N VAL A 107 23.87 6.36 -8.85
CA VAL A 107 25.10 6.74 -9.54
C VAL A 107 24.95 6.58 -11.05
N GLY A 108 24.85 7.73 -11.73
CA GLY A 108 24.90 7.84 -13.19
C GLY A 108 23.58 7.83 -13.93
N THR A 109 22.43 7.69 -13.27
CA THR A 109 21.14 7.69 -13.97
C THR A 109 20.18 8.74 -13.42
N ALA A 110 19.91 9.78 -14.24
CA ALA A 110 18.74 10.63 -14.07
C ALA A 110 17.43 9.88 -14.38
N ASP A 111 17.54 8.62 -14.79
CA ASP A 111 16.42 7.82 -15.24
C ASP A 111 15.57 7.31 -14.08
N ARG A 112 14.27 7.38 -14.25
CA ARG A 112 13.29 6.83 -13.30
C ARG A 112 13.32 5.31 -13.27
N THR A 113 13.64 4.67 -14.39
CA THR A 113 13.62 3.22 -14.54
C THR A 113 15.00 2.72 -14.89
N VAL A 114 15.53 1.82 -14.07
CA VAL A 114 16.86 1.24 -14.20
C VAL A 114 16.74 -0.27 -14.29
N ARG A 115 17.46 -0.87 -15.24
CA ARG A 115 17.65 -2.33 -15.31
C ARG A 115 19.04 -2.68 -14.79
N ALA A 116 19.08 -3.67 -13.93
CA ALA A 116 20.33 -4.16 -13.36
C ALA A 116 20.27 -5.67 -13.12
N ARG A 117 21.45 -6.30 -13.16
CA ARG A 117 21.64 -7.73 -12.95
C ARG A 117 22.36 -7.94 -11.63
N PHE A 118 21.81 -8.83 -10.82
CA PHE A 118 22.35 -9.15 -9.50
C PHE A 118 22.62 -10.65 -9.41
N PRO A 119 23.87 -11.04 -9.09
CA PRO A 119 24.16 -12.41 -8.75
C PRO A 119 23.59 -12.71 -7.35
N LEU A 120 22.90 -13.82 -7.22
CA LEU A 120 22.31 -14.30 -5.98
C LEU A 120 22.92 -15.67 -5.66
N ALA A 121 23.62 -15.77 -4.54
CA ALA A 121 24.13 -17.03 -4.03
C ALA A 121 22.98 -17.92 -3.55
N THR A 122 23.06 -19.21 -3.84
CA THR A 122 22.02 -20.18 -3.50
C THR A 122 22.62 -21.40 -2.79
N THR A 123 21.87 -21.97 -1.84
CA THR A 123 22.25 -23.17 -1.08
C THR A 123 21.94 -24.47 -1.83
N ALA A 124 21.10 -24.40 -2.86
CA ALA A 124 20.77 -25.49 -3.77
C ALA A 124 20.38 -24.91 -5.14
N ARG A 125 20.27 -25.77 -6.15
CA ARG A 125 19.91 -25.33 -7.52
C ARG A 125 18.59 -24.62 -7.55
N ALA A 126 18.64 -23.34 -7.93
CA ALA A 126 17.47 -22.52 -8.14
C ALA A 126 16.71 -22.90 -9.42
N VAL A 127 15.40 -22.75 -9.43
CA VAL A 127 14.54 -22.86 -10.63
C VAL A 127 13.76 -21.57 -10.89
N THR A 128 13.81 -20.60 -9.95
CA THR A 128 13.18 -19.29 -10.09
C THR A 128 14.12 -18.18 -9.65
N GLY A 129 13.91 -16.99 -10.22
CA GLY A 129 14.40 -15.73 -9.68
C GLY A 129 13.21 -14.81 -9.45
N GLU A 130 13.01 -14.36 -8.21
CA GLU A 130 11.85 -13.60 -7.79
C GLU A 130 12.25 -12.29 -7.13
N LEU A 131 11.38 -11.30 -7.23
CA LEU A 131 11.46 -10.04 -6.50
C LEU A 131 10.38 -10.05 -5.41
N ALA A 132 10.80 -10.00 -4.13
CA ALA A 132 9.86 -9.97 -3.01
C ALA A 132 9.29 -8.56 -2.76
N GLY A 133 10.05 -7.51 -3.08
CA GLY A 133 9.62 -6.12 -2.94
C GLY A 133 10.79 -5.15 -3.05
N CYS A 134 10.47 -3.86 -3.21
CA CYS A 134 11.45 -2.77 -3.23
C CYS A 134 11.01 -1.65 -2.30
N THR A 135 11.98 -0.96 -1.70
CA THR A 135 11.78 0.20 -0.85
C THR A 135 12.85 1.27 -1.11
N ALA A 136 12.57 2.51 -0.73
CA ALA A 136 13.57 3.58 -0.70
C ALA A 136 14.36 3.60 0.62
N ASP A 137 13.84 2.91 1.66
CA ASP A 137 14.52 2.83 2.95
C ASP A 137 15.66 1.79 2.87
N PRO A 138 16.83 2.09 3.47
CA PRO A 138 17.95 1.17 3.46
C PRO A 138 17.57 -0.14 4.17
N LEU A 139 17.80 -1.26 3.46
CA LEU A 139 17.65 -2.61 3.98
C LEU A 139 19.03 -3.26 4.09
N SER A 140 19.25 -3.96 5.18
CA SER A 140 20.41 -4.81 5.38
C SER A 140 20.05 -6.30 5.24
N ARG A 141 21.06 -7.16 5.17
CA ARG A 141 20.83 -8.61 5.18
C ARG A 141 20.18 -9.09 6.47
N GLU A 142 20.40 -8.39 7.57
CA GLU A 142 19.79 -8.71 8.87
C GLU A 142 18.28 -8.47 8.85
N ASP A 143 17.82 -7.45 8.12
CA ASP A 143 16.39 -7.11 8.01
C ASP A 143 15.59 -8.13 7.18
N ILE A 144 16.28 -8.94 6.39
CA ILE A 144 15.67 -9.93 5.48
C ILE A 144 15.93 -11.37 5.89
N ALA A 145 16.61 -11.58 7.02
CA ALA A 145 16.83 -12.93 7.55
C ALA A 145 15.48 -13.61 7.84
N PRO A 146 15.33 -14.91 7.54
CA PRO A 146 14.10 -15.67 7.77
C PRO A 146 13.80 -15.87 9.25
#